data_777a7f711a51ac2caed215948cee3377
#
_entry.id   777a7f711a51ac2caed215948cee3377
#
_cell.length_a   1.000
_cell.length_b   1.000
_cell.length_c   1.000
_cell.angle_alpha   90.00
_cell.angle_beta   90.00
_cell.angle_gamma   90.00
#
_symmetry.space_group_name_H-M   'P 1'
#
loop_
_entity.id
_entity.type
_entity.pdbx_description
1 polymer ?
#
loop_
_entity_poly.entity_id
_entity_poly.type
_entity_poly.pdbx_seq_one_letter_code
_entity_poly.pdbx_strand_id
1 'polypeptide(L)'
;MAPLEELRTGAWYGDRSLPLTFPPGWDVSTLNPDTPPPLSDSQIVQAFAHPVGQLPLRLLAAQKERPLVIVDDLTRPTPCARVMPFLLEEFRQAGIKPSDITVLMATGTHGLPRGDAMAKKIGSEAAAQCRLIAHDDTRDVVRVGRTSFGSPVYVNREVPASDLVVGIGGVYPQHSTGFGGGSKLALGVLGRRSITRLHYGHRSAGGSYDIENDFRRELDEIARIIGLHSLISLQVDAGRRPVRMATGDWERFYREEVAFAKQAYKAPFPIDADVVISNAYPIDVSLTFMRSKGVIPLVHAPTHASKVLISACSEGVGHHGLFPFISTSKLDRPRRAARSALARPGNVPQMVAGRIRRKLKTRTGRGSQPTGQAATFHEQRRSSSPIWLYLPEQVSLPDRIPGMEKVDSWPGILDRVAEDQAGRSTLKVVVYPCSPLQVLATDTVDNASLAPPELQDAD
;
A
#
# COMPACT_ATOMS: atom_id res chain seq x y z
N MET A 1 -3.97 15.81 34.06
CA MET A 1 -3.65 16.58 32.83
C MET A 1 -4.49 16.03 31.70
N ALA A 2 -4.84 16.85 30.70
CA ALA A 2 -5.49 16.35 29.48
C ALA A 2 -4.51 15.41 28.73
N PRO A 3 -4.93 14.23 28.24
CA PRO A 3 -4.09 13.37 27.45
C PRO A 3 -3.65 14.09 26.17
N LEU A 4 -2.38 13.95 25.81
CA LEU A 4 -1.78 14.49 24.59
C LEU A 4 -1.18 13.34 23.78
N GLU A 5 -1.63 13.20 22.56
CA GLU A 5 -1.08 12.24 21.60
C GLU A 5 -0.38 12.99 20.46
N GLU A 6 0.74 12.48 20.00
CA GLU A 6 1.51 13.07 18.92
C GLU A 6 1.49 12.14 17.71
N LEU A 7 0.66 12.48 16.74
CA LEU A 7 0.57 11.77 15.47
C LEU A 7 1.43 12.43 14.38
N ARG A 8 1.44 11.87 13.20
CA ARG A 8 2.07 12.46 12.02
C ARG A 8 1.06 12.65 10.89
N THR A 9 1.32 13.64 10.02
CA THR A 9 0.47 13.95 8.87
C THR A 9 1.29 14.53 7.73
N GLY A 10 0.74 14.56 6.52
CA GLY A 10 1.34 15.20 5.36
C GLY A 10 2.51 14.41 4.78
N ALA A 11 2.40 13.08 4.71
CA ALA A 11 3.42 12.25 4.06
C ALA A 11 3.79 12.81 2.69
N TRP A 12 5.09 13.03 2.43
CA TRP A 12 5.67 13.67 1.23
C TRP A 12 5.39 15.18 1.07
N TYR A 13 4.50 15.77 1.90
CA TYR A 13 4.02 17.15 1.80
C TYR A 13 4.18 17.88 3.14
N GLY A 14 5.42 17.95 3.63
CA GLY A 14 5.75 18.62 4.89
C GLY A 14 6.00 17.67 6.06
N ASP A 15 5.45 16.46 6.04
CA ASP A 15 5.70 15.33 6.97
C ASP A 15 5.94 15.79 8.42
N ARG A 16 4.90 16.33 9.05
CA ARG A 16 4.98 17.00 10.33
C ARG A 16 4.26 16.27 11.46
N SER A 17 4.60 16.65 12.69
CA SER A 17 3.87 16.29 13.89
C SER A 17 2.46 16.90 13.90
N LEU A 18 1.51 16.14 14.42
CA LEU A 18 0.11 16.55 14.66
C LEU A 18 -0.25 16.25 16.10
N PRO A 19 -0.08 17.23 17.03
CA PRO A 19 -0.49 17.06 18.41
C PRO A 19 -2.01 17.10 18.54
N LEU A 20 -2.57 16.12 19.24
CA LEU A 20 -3.99 16.00 19.54
C LEU A 20 -4.20 16.00 21.05
N THR A 21 -4.99 16.95 21.55
CA THR A 21 -5.40 17.02 22.96
C THR A 21 -6.78 16.45 23.14
N PHE A 22 -7.00 15.75 24.26
CA PHE A 22 -8.28 15.12 24.57
C PHE A 22 -8.85 15.71 25.89
N PRO A 23 -10.16 15.66 26.07
CA PRO A 23 -10.78 16.06 27.32
C PRO A 23 -10.25 15.27 28.52
N PRO A 24 -10.13 15.89 29.73
CA PRO A 24 -9.81 15.16 30.93
C PRO A 24 -10.84 14.06 31.21
N GLY A 25 -10.36 12.89 31.62
CA GLY A 25 -11.23 11.74 31.91
C GLY A 25 -11.42 10.77 30.70
N TRP A 26 -10.98 11.14 29.50
CA TRP A 26 -10.93 10.17 28.40
C TRP A 26 -9.72 9.24 28.57
N ASP A 27 -9.97 7.92 28.45
CA ASP A 27 -8.94 6.89 28.48
C ASP A 27 -8.43 6.65 27.05
N VAL A 28 -7.29 7.26 26.71
CA VAL A 28 -6.71 7.25 25.35
C VAL A 28 -5.60 6.24 25.26
N SER A 29 -5.73 5.30 24.35
CA SER A 29 -4.74 4.27 24.05
C SER A 29 -4.30 4.36 22.60
N THR A 30 -3.01 4.64 22.36
CA THR A 30 -2.40 4.70 21.02
C THR A 30 -1.68 3.41 20.72
N LEU A 31 -2.10 2.74 19.63
CA LEU A 31 -1.62 1.44 19.21
C LEU A 31 -0.42 1.61 18.24
N ASN A 32 0.75 1.93 18.79
CA ASN A 32 1.96 2.07 17.98
C ASN A 32 2.46 0.71 17.47
N PRO A 33 3.00 0.65 16.21
CA PRO A 33 3.72 -0.52 15.73
C PRO A 33 4.93 -0.86 16.63
N ASP A 34 5.16 -2.14 16.83
CA ASP A 34 6.33 -2.65 17.54
C ASP A 34 7.47 -2.88 16.51
N THR A 35 8.22 -1.84 16.24
CA THR A 35 9.30 -1.85 15.25
C THR A 35 10.67 -1.65 15.90
N PRO A 36 11.72 -2.26 15.35
CA PRO A 36 13.10 -1.95 15.75
C PRO A 36 13.43 -0.46 15.52
N PRO A 37 14.53 0.03 16.12
CA PRO A 37 15.05 1.35 15.80
C PRO A 37 15.35 1.52 14.30
N PRO A 38 15.30 2.77 13.79
CA PRO A 38 15.66 3.07 12.41
C PRO A 38 17.07 2.61 12.05
N LEU A 39 17.23 2.12 10.81
CA LEU A 39 18.49 1.61 10.29
C LEU A 39 19.55 2.72 10.22
N SER A 40 20.74 2.41 10.75
CA SER A 40 21.94 3.19 10.54
C SER A 40 22.49 3.02 9.12
N ASP A 41 23.40 3.91 8.70
CA ASP A 41 24.09 3.81 7.42
C ASP A 41 24.89 2.50 7.30
N SER A 42 25.55 2.10 8.39
CA SER A 42 26.29 0.83 8.41
C SER A 42 25.41 -0.39 8.19
N GLN A 43 24.20 -0.41 8.73
CA GLN A 43 23.24 -1.49 8.52
C GLN A 43 22.73 -1.52 7.06
N ILE A 44 22.54 -0.36 6.45
CA ILE A 44 22.16 -0.26 5.02
C ILE A 44 23.30 -0.79 4.15
N VAL A 45 24.56 -0.39 4.43
CA VAL A 45 25.75 -0.90 3.71
C VAL A 45 25.86 -2.42 3.87
N GLN A 46 25.65 -2.96 5.06
CA GLN A 46 25.66 -4.40 5.30
C GLN A 46 24.60 -5.14 4.51
N ALA A 47 23.38 -4.58 4.40
CA ALA A 47 22.32 -5.18 3.60
C ALA A 47 22.69 -5.27 2.10
N PHE A 48 23.39 -4.27 1.55
CA PHE A 48 23.91 -4.33 0.17
C PHE A 48 25.07 -5.31 0.03
N ALA A 49 25.92 -5.43 1.04
CA ALA A 49 27.07 -6.34 1.02
C ALA A 49 26.66 -7.82 1.12
N HIS A 50 25.54 -8.11 1.78
CA HIS A 50 25.03 -9.46 2.05
C HIS A 50 23.62 -9.68 1.52
N PRO A 51 23.39 -9.60 0.19
CA PRO A 51 22.07 -9.82 -0.40
C PRO A 51 21.62 -11.29 -0.24
N VAL A 52 20.33 -11.47 -0.08
CA VAL A 52 19.75 -12.81 0.06
C VAL A 52 19.70 -13.50 -1.30
N GLY A 53 20.30 -14.68 -1.40
CA GLY A 53 20.15 -15.59 -2.53
C GLY A 53 20.80 -15.16 -3.84
N GLN A 54 21.64 -14.10 -3.85
CA GLN A 54 22.35 -13.64 -5.04
C GLN A 54 23.65 -12.91 -4.71
N LEU A 55 24.40 -12.56 -5.73
CA LEU A 55 25.62 -11.75 -5.59
C LEU A 55 25.28 -10.29 -5.21
N PRO A 56 26.20 -9.56 -4.54
CA PRO A 56 26.10 -8.12 -4.35
C PRO A 56 25.83 -7.37 -5.65
N LEU A 57 25.02 -6.29 -5.56
CA LEU A 57 24.56 -5.59 -6.75
C LEU A 57 25.71 -5.06 -7.62
N ARG A 58 26.80 -4.58 -7.03
CA ARG A 58 28.01 -4.16 -7.76
C ARG A 58 28.60 -5.25 -8.64
N LEU A 59 28.46 -6.52 -8.27
CA LEU A 59 28.90 -7.66 -9.09
C LEU A 59 27.87 -8.04 -10.15
N LEU A 60 26.57 -7.96 -9.84
CA LEU A 60 25.50 -8.18 -10.81
C LEU A 60 25.47 -7.09 -11.89
N ALA A 61 25.82 -5.88 -11.52
CA ALA A 61 25.84 -4.72 -12.40
C ALA A 61 27.14 -4.63 -13.25
N ALA A 62 28.16 -5.42 -12.93
CA ALA A 62 29.37 -5.46 -13.71
C ALA A 62 29.07 -5.80 -15.19
N GLN A 63 29.62 -5.03 -16.12
CA GLN A 63 29.39 -5.13 -17.56
C GLN A 63 27.95 -4.84 -18.03
N LYS A 64 27.11 -4.24 -17.19
CA LYS A 64 25.79 -3.72 -17.56
C LYS A 64 25.90 -2.28 -18.03
N GLU A 65 25.11 -1.94 -19.04
CA GLU A 65 25.16 -0.62 -19.67
C GLU A 65 23.88 0.20 -19.47
N ARG A 66 22.76 -0.47 -19.23
CA ARG A 66 21.42 0.14 -19.16
C ARG A 66 20.63 -0.35 -17.96
N PRO A 67 21.10 -0.07 -16.74
CA PRO A 67 20.37 -0.46 -15.54
C PRO A 67 19.08 0.37 -15.39
N LEU A 68 18.02 -0.30 -14.96
CA LEU A 68 16.71 0.27 -14.65
C LEU A 68 16.43 0.08 -13.15
N VAL A 69 16.15 1.17 -12.46
CA VAL A 69 15.67 1.16 -11.08
C VAL A 69 14.18 1.47 -11.06
N ILE A 70 13.37 0.50 -10.65
CA ILE A 70 11.92 0.67 -10.49
C ILE A 70 11.65 1.08 -9.05
N VAL A 71 10.97 2.22 -8.84
CA VAL A 71 10.54 2.70 -7.53
C VAL A 71 9.03 2.81 -7.45
N ASP A 72 8.42 2.52 -6.31
CA ASP A 72 6.99 2.76 -6.12
C ASP A 72 6.67 4.28 -6.07
N ASP A 73 5.42 4.66 -6.26
CA ASP A 73 4.99 6.07 -6.29
C ASP A 73 4.72 6.65 -4.88
N LEU A 74 4.31 7.93 -4.81
CA LEU A 74 4.04 8.61 -3.52
C LEU A 74 2.82 8.07 -2.77
N THR A 75 2.00 7.24 -3.39
CA THR A 75 0.91 6.54 -2.69
C THR A 75 1.41 5.37 -1.84
N ARG A 76 2.73 5.18 -1.79
CA ARG A 76 3.42 4.17 -0.97
C ARG A 76 4.41 4.84 -0.02
N PRO A 77 4.52 4.35 1.22
CA PRO A 77 5.32 5.00 2.26
C PRO A 77 6.84 4.83 2.09
N THR A 78 7.28 4.01 1.15
CA THR A 78 8.69 3.58 0.97
C THR A 78 9.63 4.77 0.80
N PRO A 79 10.57 5.04 1.73
CA PRO A 79 11.48 6.18 1.68
C PRO A 79 12.70 5.88 0.81
N CYS A 80 12.50 5.76 -0.51
CA CYS A 80 13.58 5.39 -1.44
C CYS A 80 14.78 6.34 -1.35
N ALA A 81 14.56 7.63 -1.09
CA ALA A 81 15.62 8.62 -0.91
C ALA A 81 16.66 8.22 0.15
N ARG A 82 16.26 7.44 1.16
CA ARG A 82 17.16 6.99 2.24
C ARG A 82 18.19 5.97 1.76
N VAL A 83 17.87 5.16 0.75
CA VAL A 83 18.73 4.10 0.25
C VAL A 83 19.35 4.41 -1.12
N MET A 84 18.84 5.41 -1.83
CA MET A 84 19.37 5.80 -3.15
C MET A 84 20.87 6.11 -3.18
N PRO A 85 21.46 6.86 -2.21
CA PRO A 85 22.91 7.12 -2.22
C PRO A 85 23.74 5.84 -2.19
N PHE A 86 23.32 4.86 -1.39
CA PHE A 86 24.02 3.57 -1.27
C PHE A 86 23.84 2.72 -2.53
N LEU A 87 22.66 2.75 -3.14
CA LEU A 87 22.39 2.08 -4.42
C LEU A 87 23.25 2.68 -5.54
N LEU A 88 23.34 4.00 -5.63
CA LEU A 88 24.19 4.67 -6.62
C LEU A 88 25.67 4.35 -6.39
N GLU A 89 26.11 4.18 -5.14
CA GLU A 89 27.47 3.74 -4.82
C GLU A 89 27.74 2.31 -5.29
N GLU A 90 26.79 1.37 -5.15
CA GLU A 90 26.92 0.00 -5.70
C GLU A 90 27.07 0.05 -7.23
N PHE A 91 26.31 0.87 -7.94
CA PHE A 91 26.45 1.08 -9.38
C PHE A 91 27.78 1.74 -9.75
N ARG A 92 28.23 2.73 -8.99
CA ARG A 92 29.51 3.39 -9.19
C ARG A 92 30.68 2.39 -9.06
N GLN A 93 30.63 1.49 -8.10
CA GLN A 93 31.63 0.42 -7.91
C GLN A 93 31.61 -0.59 -9.07
N ALA A 94 30.47 -0.75 -9.76
CA ALA A 94 30.35 -1.53 -10.99
C ALA A 94 30.84 -0.76 -12.24
N GLY A 95 31.27 0.49 -12.10
CA GLY A 95 31.69 1.34 -13.22
C GLY A 95 30.54 2.08 -13.95
N ILE A 96 29.32 2.04 -13.43
CA ILE A 96 28.14 2.68 -14.02
C ILE A 96 27.99 4.12 -13.48
N LYS A 97 27.81 5.07 -14.38
CA LYS A 97 27.55 6.47 -14.01
C LYS A 97 26.06 6.68 -13.69
N PRO A 98 25.70 7.57 -12.77
CA PRO A 98 24.30 7.88 -12.46
C PRO A 98 23.48 8.31 -13.69
N SER A 99 24.10 9.02 -14.67
CA SER A 99 23.47 9.42 -15.94
C SER A 99 23.00 8.24 -16.81
N ASP A 100 23.61 7.08 -16.65
CA ASP A 100 23.29 5.87 -17.43
C ASP A 100 22.18 5.05 -16.76
N ILE A 101 21.80 5.42 -15.51
CA ILE A 101 20.75 4.77 -14.74
C ILE A 101 19.41 5.40 -15.06
N THR A 102 18.44 4.59 -15.48
CA THR A 102 17.05 5.03 -15.61
C THR A 102 16.30 4.71 -14.32
N VAL A 103 15.62 5.70 -13.73
CA VAL A 103 14.70 5.50 -12.60
C VAL A 103 13.27 5.61 -13.11
N LEU A 104 12.51 4.52 -13.00
CA LEU A 104 11.13 4.40 -13.45
C LEU A 104 10.19 4.38 -12.23
N MET A 105 9.37 5.43 -12.07
CA MET A 105 8.33 5.43 -11.05
C MET A 105 7.14 4.55 -11.47
N ALA A 106 6.84 3.56 -10.67
CA ALA A 106 5.80 2.55 -10.88
C ALA A 106 4.42 3.06 -10.45
N THR A 107 3.81 3.89 -11.26
CA THR A 107 2.50 4.54 -10.98
C THR A 107 1.30 3.62 -11.21
N GLY A 108 1.46 2.54 -11.95
CA GLY A 108 0.33 1.67 -12.33
C GLY A 108 -0.80 2.47 -12.98
N THR A 109 -1.99 2.44 -12.35
CA THR A 109 -3.18 3.20 -12.78
C THR A 109 -3.45 4.43 -11.91
N HIS A 110 -2.48 4.90 -11.13
CA HIS A 110 -2.65 6.04 -10.22
C HIS A 110 -2.54 7.40 -10.91
N GLY A 111 -2.15 7.41 -12.18
CA GLY A 111 -1.91 8.62 -12.97
C GLY A 111 -0.46 9.10 -12.86
N LEU A 112 -0.12 10.08 -13.70
CA LEU A 112 1.23 10.64 -13.70
C LEU A 112 1.48 11.47 -12.45
N PRO A 113 2.68 11.39 -11.86
CA PRO A 113 3.08 12.20 -10.72
C PRO A 113 3.15 13.68 -11.10
N ARG A 114 2.97 14.56 -10.11
CA ARG A 114 2.98 16.00 -10.30
C ARG A 114 4.22 16.64 -9.68
N GLY A 115 4.67 17.73 -10.30
CA GLY A 115 5.75 18.56 -9.75
C GLY A 115 7.01 17.75 -9.44
N ASP A 116 7.49 17.90 -8.24
CA ASP A 116 8.74 17.32 -7.72
C ASP A 116 8.60 15.89 -7.14
N ALA A 117 7.54 15.16 -7.50
CA ALA A 117 7.25 13.83 -6.92
C ALA A 117 8.41 12.83 -7.04
N MET A 118 9.16 12.86 -8.15
CA MET A 118 10.36 12.02 -8.30
C MET A 118 11.44 12.40 -7.29
N ALA A 119 11.74 13.69 -7.16
CA ALA A 119 12.73 14.17 -6.18
C ALA A 119 12.31 13.86 -4.73
N LYS A 120 11.03 14.00 -4.40
CA LYS A 120 10.50 13.59 -3.09
C LYS A 120 10.72 12.10 -2.83
N LYS A 121 10.56 11.27 -3.87
CA LYS A 121 10.65 9.81 -3.74
C LYS A 121 12.08 9.31 -3.60
N ILE A 122 12.98 9.78 -4.46
CA ILE A 122 14.35 9.25 -4.57
C ILE A 122 15.43 10.20 -4.04
N GLY A 123 15.06 11.39 -3.59
CA GLY A 123 15.98 12.44 -3.19
C GLY A 123 16.36 13.36 -4.35
N SER A 124 16.56 14.65 -4.06
CA SER A 124 16.86 15.67 -5.08
C SER A 124 18.19 15.42 -5.79
N GLU A 125 19.20 14.91 -5.06
CA GLU A 125 20.51 14.61 -5.62
C GLU A 125 20.43 13.48 -6.66
N ALA A 126 19.81 12.35 -6.32
CA ALA A 126 19.60 11.24 -7.26
C ALA A 126 18.72 11.66 -8.45
N ALA A 127 17.70 12.48 -8.19
CA ALA A 127 16.82 13.00 -9.24
C ALA A 127 17.54 13.92 -10.23
N ALA A 128 18.55 14.65 -9.79
CA ALA A 128 19.35 15.52 -10.65
C ALA A 128 20.39 14.75 -11.51
N GLN A 129 20.77 13.54 -11.10
CA GLN A 129 21.84 12.78 -11.74
C GLN A 129 21.34 11.66 -12.66
N CYS A 130 20.15 11.07 -12.39
CA CYS A 130 19.62 9.94 -13.12
C CYS A 130 18.61 10.36 -14.21
N ARG A 131 18.39 9.48 -15.19
CA ARG A 131 17.29 9.64 -16.16
C ARG A 131 15.98 9.24 -15.49
N LEU A 132 15.00 10.16 -15.41
CA LEU A 132 13.75 9.97 -14.71
C LEU A 132 12.58 9.71 -15.66
N ILE A 133 11.80 8.68 -15.39
CA ILE A 133 10.58 8.35 -16.15
C ILE A 133 9.46 8.02 -15.17
N ALA A 134 8.27 8.57 -15.43
CA ALA A 134 7.04 8.14 -14.78
C ALA A 134 6.29 7.19 -15.72
N HIS A 135 5.84 6.05 -15.21
CA HIS A 135 5.08 5.10 -16.00
C HIS A 135 3.69 5.65 -16.36
N ASP A 136 3.30 5.52 -17.63
CA ASP A 136 1.92 5.72 -18.11
C ASP A 136 1.38 4.37 -18.57
N ASP A 137 0.33 3.87 -17.93
CA ASP A 137 -0.24 2.55 -18.19
C ASP A 137 -0.95 2.43 -19.54
N THR A 138 -1.05 3.53 -20.29
CA THR A 138 -1.64 3.61 -21.64
C THR A 138 -0.65 3.94 -22.75
N ARG A 139 0.53 4.46 -22.39
CA ARG A 139 1.56 4.91 -23.32
C ARG A 139 2.86 4.15 -23.06
N ASP A 140 3.69 4.09 -24.11
CA ASP A 140 5.03 3.50 -24.01
C ASP A 140 5.06 2.09 -23.41
N VAL A 141 4.02 1.30 -23.68
CA VAL A 141 3.92 -0.09 -23.25
C VAL A 141 4.07 -1.05 -24.41
N VAL A 142 4.88 -2.07 -24.23
CA VAL A 142 5.15 -3.12 -25.23
C VAL A 142 4.76 -4.49 -24.65
N ARG A 143 4.41 -5.42 -25.53
CA ARG A 143 4.10 -6.78 -25.14
C ARG A 143 5.39 -7.59 -25.04
N VAL A 144 5.62 -8.21 -23.87
CA VAL A 144 6.82 -9.02 -23.59
C VAL A 144 6.51 -10.51 -23.39
N GLY A 145 5.23 -10.87 -23.21
CA GLY A 145 4.90 -12.28 -22.99
C GLY A 145 3.43 -12.53 -22.68
N ARG A 146 3.19 -13.71 -22.13
CA ARG A 146 1.90 -14.17 -21.60
C ARG A 146 2.16 -15.07 -20.41
N THR A 147 1.36 -14.95 -19.35
CA THR A 147 1.41 -15.83 -18.18
C THR A 147 0.77 -17.19 -18.42
N SER A 148 1.06 -18.16 -17.57
CA SER A 148 0.38 -19.46 -17.53
C SER A 148 -1.12 -19.33 -17.28
N PHE A 149 -1.56 -18.27 -16.62
CA PHE A 149 -2.98 -17.88 -16.44
C PHE A 149 -3.62 -17.30 -17.73
N GLY A 150 -2.84 -17.17 -18.79
CA GLY A 150 -3.31 -16.67 -20.10
C GLY A 150 -3.40 -15.15 -20.19
N SER A 151 -2.86 -14.40 -19.22
CA SER A 151 -2.85 -12.94 -19.27
C SER A 151 -1.70 -12.43 -20.15
N PRO A 152 -1.96 -11.50 -21.08
CA PRO A 152 -0.89 -10.87 -21.83
C PRO A 152 -0.11 -9.91 -20.93
N VAL A 153 1.22 -9.93 -21.02
CA VAL A 153 2.11 -9.05 -20.27
C VAL A 153 2.52 -7.89 -21.17
N TYR A 154 1.91 -6.73 -20.92
CA TYR A 154 2.32 -5.44 -21.45
C TYR A 154 3.05 -4.69 -20.35
N VAL A 155 4.24 -4.15 -20.63
CA VAL A 155 5.09 -3.47 -19.65
C VAL A 155 5.66 -2.20 -20.27
N ASN A 156 6.08 -1.24 -19.44
CA ASN A 156 6.80 -0.05 -19.92
C ASN A 156 7.99 -0.46 -20.78
N ARG A 157 8.19 0.23 -21.91
CA ARG A 157 9.24 -0.09 -22.89
C ARG A 157 10.66 -0.07 -22.33
N GLU A 158 10.90 0.71 -21.29
CA GLU A 158 12.21 0.79 -20.65
C GLU A 158 12.61 -0.54 -19.98
N VAL A 159 11.63 -1.34 -19.55
CA VAL A 159 11.90 -2.62 -18.89
C VAL A 159 12.62 -3.61 -19.83
N PRO A 160 12.07 -3.97 -21.00
CA PRO A 160 12.77 -4.87 -21.94
C PRO A 160 13.96 -4.18 -22.64
N ALA A 161 14.09 -2.86 -22.59
CA ALA A 161 15.25 -2.15 -23.12
C ALA A 161 16.46 -2.18 -22.18
N SER A 162 16.26 -2.56 -20.91
CA SER A 162 17.28 -2.59 -19.86
C SER A 162 17.92 -3.97 -19.78
N ASP A 163 19.18 -4.01 -19.37
CA ASP A 163 19.96 -5.25 -19.19
C ASP A 163 20.12 -5.65 -17.72
N LEU A 164 19.66 -4.79 -16.78
CA LEU A 164 19.55 -5.06 -15.36
C LEU A 164 18.33 -4.31 -14.80
N VAL A 165 17.39 -5.01 -14.22
CA VAL A 165 16.21 -4.43 -13.57
C VAL A 165 16.31 -4.64 -12.07
N VAL A 166 16.36 -3.54 -11.32
CA VAL A 166 16.38 -3.51 -9.85
C VAL A 166 15.14 -2.80 -9.34
N GLY A 167 14.51 -3.31 -8.28
CA GLY A 167 13.36 -2.68 -7.66
C GLY A 167 13.66 -2.09 -6.30
N ILE A 168 12.96 -1.01 -5.91
CA ILE A 168 12.88 -0.54 -4.51
C ILE A 168 11.40 -0.47 -4.15
N GLY A 169 11.00 -1.17 -3.09
CA GLY A 169 9.61 -1.20 -2.64
C GLY A 169 9.46 -1.52 -1.17
N GLY A 170 8.26 -1.37 -0.64
CA GLY A 170 7.94 -1.63 0.76
C GLY A 170 6.95 -2.78 0.94
N VAL A 171 7.05 -3.47 2.06
CA VAL A 171 6.09 -4.51 2.46
C VAL A 171 5.12 -3.93 3.49
N TYR A 172 3.85 -3.88 3.15
CA TYR A 172 2.77 -3.37 3.99
C TYR A 172 1.44 -4.04 3.60
N PRO A 173 0.42 -4.04 4.47
CA PRO A 173 -0.87 -4.68 4.21
C PRO A 173 -1.51 -4.18 2.91
N GLN A 174 -2.08 -5.09 2.13
CA GLN A 174 -2.67 -4.78 0.84
C GLN A 174 -3.88 -5.67 0.56
N HIS A 175 -5.00 -5.05 0.17
CA HIS A 175 -6.29 -5.71 0.04
C HIS A 175 -6.33 -6.83 -1.02
N SER A 176 -5.69 -6.65 -2.17
CA SER A 176 -5.81 -7.61 -3.29
C SER A 176 -4.85 -8.79 -3.22
N THR A 177 -3.66 -8.58 -2.67
CA THR A 177 -2.55 -9.56 -2.70
C THR A 177 -2.02 -9.93 -1.31
N GLY A 178 -2.79 -9.61 -0.25
CA GLY A 178 -2.38 -9.79 1.15
C GLY A 178 -1.40 -8.71 1.61
N PHE A 179 -0.24 -8.62 0.96
CA PHE A 179 0.78 -7.61 1.22
C PHE A 179 1.30 -6.98 -0.07
N GLY A 180 1.83 -5.76 0.03
CA GLY A 180 2.66 -5.11 -0.98
C GLY A 180 4.05 -5.73 -1.05
N GLY A 181 4.95 -5.12 -1.81
CA GLY A 181 6.34 -5.60 -1.96
C GLY A 181 6.48 -6.86 -2.81
N GLY A 182 7.72 -7.36 -2.90
CA GLY A 182 8.04 -8.49 -3.77
C GLY A 182 7.67 -8.22 -5.23
N SER A 183 7.18 -9.22 -5.91
CA SER A 183 6.70 -9.16 -7.30
C SER A 183 5.62 -8.10 -7.55
N LYS A 184 4.95 -7.60 -6.50
CA LYS A 184 3.89 -6.60 -6.68
C LYS A 184 4.40 -5.26 -7.21
N LEU A 185 5.69 -4.98 -7.08
CA LEU A 185 6.29 -3.80 -7.71
C LEU A 185 6.14 -3.83 -9.23
N ALA A 186 6.22 -5.01 -9.85
CA ALA A 186 6.01 -5.20 -11.28
C ALA A 186 4.64 -4.69 -11.77
N LEU A 187 3.58 -4.81 -10.93
CA LEU A 187 2.25 -4.31 -11.27
C LEU A 187 2.26 -2.82 -11.65
N GLY A 188 3.11 -2.04 -10.99
CA GLY A 188 3.19 -0.59 -11.17
C GLY A 188 3.80 -0.14 -12.49
N VAL A 189 4.43 -1.03 -13.25
CA VAL A 189 5.02 -0.75 -14.57
C VAL A 189 4.28 -1.46 -15.72
N LEU A 190 3.15 -2.12 -15.41
CA LEU A 190 2.35 -2.81 -16.43
C LEU A 190 1.39 -1.87 -17.16
N GLY A 191 1.14 -2.18 -18.42
CA GLY A 191 0.10 -1.52 -19.20
C GLY A 191 -1.31 -1.82 -18.69
N ARG A 192 -2.25 -0.88 -18.90
CA ARG A 192 -3.66 -0.91 -18.47
C ARG A 192 -4.34 -2.26 -18.74
N ARG A 193 -4.03 -2.89 -19.87
CA ARG A 193 -4.63 -4.17 -20.27
C ARG A 193 -4.23 -5.30 -19.32
N SER A 194 -2.95 -5.39 -18.95
CA SER A 194 -2.44 -6.39 -18.01
C SER A 194 -2.97 -6.14 -16.60
N ILE A 195 -2.90 -4.90 -16.11
CA ILE A 195 -3.42 -4.51 -14.78
C ILE A 195 -4.92 -4.85 -14.66
N THR A 196 -5.70 -4.52 -15.70
CA THR A 196 -7.14 -4.81 -15.72
C THR A 196 -7.39 -6.31 -15.67
N ARG A 197 -6.61 -7.10 -16.42
CA ARG A 197 -6.77 -8.57 -16.44
C ARG A 197 -6.49 -9.17 -15.07
N LEU A 198 -5.43 -8.75 -14.38
CA LEU A 198 -5.09 -9.18 -13.03
C LEU A 198 -6.21 -8.87 -12.02
N HIS A 199 -6.64 -7.62 -11.94
CA HIS A 199 -7.64 -7.20 -10.96
C HIS A 199 -9.04 -7.78 -11.17
N TYR A 200 -9.42 -8.11 -12.38
CA TYR A 200 -10.72 -8.70 -12.69
C TYR A 200 -10.66 -10.19 -12.98
N GLY A 201 -9.50 -10.75 -13.26
CA GLY A 201 -9.28 -12.17 -13.49
C GLY A 201 -9.21 -12.99 -12.22
N HIS A 202 -8.67 -12.41 -11.15
CA HIS A 202 -8.49 -13.08 -9.87
C HIS A 202 -9.45 -12.59 -8.79
N ARG A 203 -9.61 -13.43 -7.75
CA ARG A 203 -10.22 -12.98 -6.50
C ARG A 203 -9.18 -12.18 -5.73
N SER A 204 -9.61 -11.06 -5.17
CA SER A 204 -8.81 -10.32 -4.18
C SER A 204 -8.64 -11.18 -2.93
N ALA A 205 -7.51 -11.06 -2.23
CA ALA A 205 -7.31 -11.60 -0.90
C ALA A 205 -8.34 -11.10 0.12
N GLY A 206 -9.04 -10.02 -0.21
CA GLY A 206 -10.19 -9.53 0.55
C GLY A 206 -9.87 -9.04 1.96
N GLY A 207 -8.60 -8.63 2.21
CA GLY A 207 -8.16 -8.19 3.53
C GLY A 207 -7.76 -9.33 4.47
N SER A 208 -7.69 -10.57 3.98
CA SER A 208 -7.25 -11.73 4.78
C SER A 208 -5.75 -11.71 5.11
N TYR A 209 -4.99 -10.78 4.54
CA TYR A 209 -3.52 -10.73 4.63
C TYR A 209 -2.82 -12.02 4.17
N ASP A 210 -3.53 -12.87 3.41
CA ASP A 210 -2.99 -14.08 2.82
C ASP A 210 -2.23 -13.76 1.52
N ILE A 211 -1.00 -14.25 1.42
CA ILE A 211 -0.17 -14.12 0.23
C ILE A 211 -0.23 -15.34 -0.69
N GLU A 212 -0.86 -16.44 -0.24
CA GLU A 212 -1.05 -17.66 -1.03
C GLU A 212 -2.31 -17.58 -1.89
N ASN A 213 -2.28 -16.69 -2.90
CA ASN A 213 -3.42 -16.46 -3.78
C ASN A 213 -2.98 -16.38 -5.24
N ASP A 214 -3.90 -16.66 -6.17
CA ASP A 214 -3.60 -16.70 -7.61
C ASP A 214 -3.16 -15.36 -8.17
N PHE A 215 -3.64 -14.24 -7.58
CA PHE A 215 -3.18 -12.93 -7.99
C PHE A 215 -1.67 -12.76 -7.72
N ARG A 216 -1.21 -13.19 -6.55
CA ARG A 216 0.21 -13.14 -6.18
C ARG A 216 1.03 -14.05 -7.07
N ARG A 217 0.60 -15.31 -7.28
CA ARG A 217 1.29 -16.27 -8.14
C ARG A 217 1.46 -15.75 -9.57
N GLU A 218 0.43 -15.12 -10.14
CA GLU A 218 0.53 -14.52 -11.46
C GLU A 218 1.47 -13.30 -11.49
N LEU A 219 1.52 -12.50 -10.43
CA LEU A 219 2.49 -11.41 -10.30
C LEU A 219 3.92 -11.93 -10.19
N ASP A 220 4.15 -13.03 -9.48
CA ASP A 220 5.47 -13.68 -9.38
C ASP A 220 5.95 -14.13 -10.78
N GLU A 221 5.07 -14.75 -11.56
CA GLU A 221 5.37 -15.11 -12.94
C GLU A 221 5.66 -13.88 -13.81
N ILE A 222 4.88 -12.79 -13.66
CA ILE A 222 5.13 -11.54 -14.37
C ILE A 222 6.47 -10.94 -14.00
N ALA A 223 6.83 -10.92 -12.72
CA ALA A 223 8.10 -10.38 -12.25
C ALA A 223 9.29 -11.15 -12.88
N ARG A 224 9.18 -12.47 -13.04
CA ARG A 224 10.17 -13.28 -13.78
C ARG A 224 10.20 -12.93 -15.27
N ILE A 225 9.03 -12.81 -15.92
CA ILE A 225 8.91 -12.46 -17.35
C ILE A 225 9.56 -11.11 -17.66
N ILE A 226 9.39 -10.12 -16.76
CA ILE A 226 9.98 -8.79 -16.94
C ILE A 226 11.43 -8.69 -16.48
N GLY A 227 12.00 -9.77 -15.94
CA GLY A 227 13.38 -9.81 -15.49
C GLY A 227 13.65 -8.93 -14.27
N LEU A 228 12.76 -8.94 -13.25
CA LEU A 228 13.06 -8.28 -11.97
C LEU A 228 14.20 -9.04 -11.27
N HIS A 229 15.44 -8.62 -11.54
CA HIS A 229 16.65 -9.33 -11.12
C HIS A 229 16.96 -9.22 -9.64
N SER A 230 16.70 -8.04 -9.05
CA SER A 230 16.99 -7.76 -7.65
C SER A 230 15.96 -6.81 -7.07
N LEU A 231 15.68 -6.97 -5.78
CA LEU A 231 14.77 -6.07 -5.06
C LEU A 231 15.44 -5.57 -3.77
N ILE A 232 15.26 -4.30 -3.50
CA ILE A 232 15.51 -3.65 -2.22
C ILE A 232 14.15 -3.50 -1.54
N SER A 233 13.94 -4.27 -0.48
CA SER A 233 12.71 -4.25 0.32
C SER A 233 12.93 -3.41 1.57
N LEU A 234 12.04 -2.45 1.83
CA LEU A 234 12.09 -1.59 3.00
C LEU A 234 10.82 -1.75 3.83
N GLN A 235 10.99 -1.84 5.13
CA GLN A 235 9.90 -1.69 6.09
C GLN A 235 10.17 -0.49 6.98
N VAL A 236 9.13 0.20 7.41
CA VAL A 236 9.23 1.51 8.04
C VAL A 236 8.53 1.53 9.40
N ASP A 237 8.98 2.41 10.29
CA ASP A 237 8.25 2.74 11.51
C ASP A 237 7.04 3.66 11.23
N ALA A 238 6.32 4.02 12.28
CA ALA A 238 5.22 4.98 12.20
C ALA A 238 5.64 6.37 11.68
N GLY A 239 6.94 6.71 11.73
CA GLY A 239 7.51 7.93 11.20
C GLY A 239 8.07 7.81 9.78
N ARG A 240 7.84 6.70 9.08
CA ARG A 240 8.39 6.38 7.75
C ARG A 240 9.91 6.21 7.70
N ARG A 241 10.60 6.02 8.82
CA ARG A 241 12.02 5.73 8.82
C ARG A 241 12.23 4.24 8.58
N PRO A 242 13.17 3.82 7.71
CA PRO A 242 13.45 2.40 7.48
C PRO A 242 13.92 1.73 8.76
N VAL A 243 13.27 0.63 9.14
CA VAL A 243 13.60 -0.18 10.33
C VAL A 243 14.08 -1.58 9.97
N ARG A 244 13.80 -2.01 8.75
CA ARG A 244 14.27 -3.28 8.19
C ARG A 244 14.51 -3.12 6.70
N MET A 245 15.55 -3.78 6.21
CA MET A 245 15.91 -3.81 4.79
C MET A 245 16.39 -5.22 4.43
N ALA A 246 15.88 -5.74 3.33
CA ALA A 246 16.41 -6.90 2.64
C ALA A 246 16.76 -6.53 1.21
N THR A 247 17.84 -7.09 0.68
CA THR A 247 18.25 -6.93 -0.71
C THR A 247 18.47 -8.29 -1.34
N GLY A 248 18.31 -8.38 -2.65
CA GLY A 248 18.64 -9.60 -3.35
C GLY A 248 17.50 -10.24 -4.11
N ASP A 249 17.48 -11.56 -4.13
CA ASP A 249 16.43 -12.36 -4.77
C ASP A 249 15.13 -12.27 -3.96
N TRP A 250 14.18 -11.50 -4.48
CA TRP A 250 12.90 -11.24 -3.83
C TRP A 250 12.09 -12.51 -3.55
N GLU A 251 12.21 -13.57 -4.34
CA GLU A 251 11.50 -14.84 -4.12
C GLU A 251 11.93 -15.51 -2.82
N ARG A 252 13.20 -15.36 -2.45
CA ARG A 252 13.77 -16.00 -1.26
C ARG A 252 13.44 -15.28 0.04
N PHE A 253 13.40 -13.95 0.04
CA PHE A 253 13.20 -13.20 1.27
C PHE A 253 11.77 -12.69 1.50
N TYR A 254 10.91 -12.63 0.46
CA TYR A 254 9.61 -11.97 0.56
C TYR A 254 8.71 -12.51 1.67
N ARG A 255 8.69 -13.83 1.87
CA ARG A 255 7.89 -14.47 2.95
C ARG A 255 8.34 -14.04 4.33
N GLU A 256 9.63 -13.94 4.55
CA GLU A 256 10.22 -13.47 5.81
C GLU A 256 9.88 -11.99 6.05
N GLU A 257 9.94 -11.16 5.03
CA GLU A 257 9.53 -9.76 5.10
C GLU A 257 8.03 -9.61 5.45
N VAL A 258 7.18 -10.47 4.91
CA VAL A 258 5.75 -10.50 5.27
C VAL A 258 5.54 -10.97 6.71
N ALA A 259 6.28 -11.98 7.16
CA ALA A 259 6.21 -12.45 8.54
C ALA A 259 6.60 -11.34 9.54
N PHE A 260 7.69 -10.62 9.26
CA PHE A 260 8.07 -9.44 10.03
C PHE A 260 6.95 -8.38 10.04
N ALA A 261 6.39 -8.03 8.87
CA ALA A 261 5.33 -7.05 8.78
C ALA A 261 4.07 -7.44 9.58
N LYS A 262 3.70 -8.71 9.57
CA LYS A 262 2.57 -9.23 10.37
C LYS A 262 2.81 -9.07 11.86
N GLN A 263 4.03 -9.25 12.33
CA GLN A 263 4.38 -9.12 13.73
C GLN A 263 4.54 -7.64 14.14
N ALA A 264 5.36 -6.89 13.41
CA ALA A 264 5.70 -5.52 13.76
C ALA A 264 4.50 -4.55 13.67
N TYR A 265 3.59 -4.80 12.74
CA TYR A 265 2.42 -3.94 12.52
C TYR A 265 1.13 -4.52 13.11
N LYS A 266 1.22 -5.55 13.93
CA LYS A 266 0.05 -6.13 14.59
C LYS A 266 -0.64 -5.09 15.46
N ALA A 267 -1.97 -5.02 15.37
CA ALA A 267 -2.80 -4.18 16.22
C ALA A 267 -4.09 -4.92 16.57
N PRO A 268 -4.61 -4.80 17.81
CA PRO A 268 -5.88 -5.42 18.19
C PRO A 268 -7.06 -4.79 17.45
N PHE A 269 -8.17 -5.52 17.36
CA PHE A 269 -9.45 -4.95 16.94
C PHE A 269 -10.00 -3.99 17.99
N PRO A 270 -10.69 -2.89 17.63
CA PRO A 270 -11.22 -1.90 18.55
C PRO A 270 -12.57 -2.35 19.19
N ILE A 271 -12.64 -3.55 19.74
CA ILE A 271 -13.91 -4.21 20.14
C ILE A 271 -14.64 -3.50 21.28
N ASP A 272 -13.92 -2.83 22.17
CA ASP A 272 -14.48 -2.17 23.38
C ASP A 272 -14.34 -0.64 23.34
N ALA A 273 -14.08 -0.06 22.17
CA ALA A 273 -13.87 1.37 22.05
C ALA A 273 -15.19 2.14 21.98
N ASP A 274 -15.28 3.26 22.68
CA ASP A 274 -16.32 4.26 22.50
C ASP A 274 -16.00 5.20 21.33
N VAL A 275 -14.69 5.42 21.08
CA VAL A 275 -14.17 6.25 19.99
C VAL A 275 -13.02 5.52 19.29
N VAL A 276 -13.08 5.43 17.98
CA VAL A 276 -12.00 4.87 17.16
C VAL A 276 -11.44 5.96 16.25
N ILE A 277 -10.18 6.28 16.45
CA ILE A 277 -9.44 7.26 15.65
C ILE A 277 -8.46 6.52 14.76
N SER A 278 -8.58 6.72 13.47
CA SER A 278 -7.72 6.13 12.45
C SER A 278 -6.97 7.21 11.70
N ASN A 279 -5.65 7.20 11.77
CA ASN A 279 -4.81 8.10 11.00
C ASN A 279 -4.38 7.43 9.70
N ALA A 280 -4.68 8.04 8.57
CA ALA A 280 -4.34 7.52 7.24
C ALA A 280 -2.85 7.69 6.88
N TYR A 281 -2.06 8.42 7.70
CA TYR A 281 -0.61 8.47 7.56
C TYR A 281 -0.02 7.04 7.69
N PRO A 282 0.96 6.65 6.88
CA PRO A 282 1.70 7.41 5.88
C PRO A 282 1.18 7.25 4.43
N ILE A 283 -0.09 6.91 4.23
CA ILE A 283 -0.75 6.82 2.90
C ILE A 283 -1.90 7.85 2.84
N ASP A 284 -1.65 9.02 3.36
CA ASP A 284 -2.61 10.11 3.52
C ASP A 284 -2.60 11.16 2.39
N VAL A 285 -1.92 10.84 1.26
CA VAL A 285 -1.72 11.77 0.14
C VAL A 285 -3.01 12.18 -0.56
N SER A 286 -4.05 11.36 -0.54
CA SER A 286 -5.32 11.69 -1.19
C SER A 286 -6.49 10.87 -0.66
N LEU A 287 -7.70 11.41 -0.89
CA LEU A 287 -8.96 10.79 -0.53
C LEU A 287 -9.12 9.37 -1.12
N THR A 288 -8.67 9.16 -2.35
CA THR A 288 -8.74 7.88 -3.05
C THR A 288 -7.89 6.80 -2.36
N PHE A 289 -6.69 7.14 -1.90
CA PHE A 289 -5.77 6.16 -1.31
C PHE A 289 -6.03 5.95 0.18
N MET A 290 -6.36 6.99 0.94
CA MET A 290 -6.68 6.84 2.35
C MET A 290 -7.95 5.98 2.57
N ARG A 291 -8.93 6.06 1.66
CA ARG A 291 -10.18 5.29 1.74
C ARG A 291 -9.98 3.79 1.86
N SER A 292 -9.01 3.23 1.13
CA SER A 292 -8.82 1.78 1.06
C SER A 292 -7.96 1.22 2.20
N LYS A 293 -7.30 2.10 2.95
CA LYS A 293 -6.32 1.72 3.98
C LYS A 293 -6.57 2.40 5.32
N GLY A 294 -6.83 3.70 5.32
CA GLY A 294 -7.10 4.44 6.54
C GLY A 294 -8.43 4.07 7.22
N VAL A 295 -9.40 3.49 6.51
CA VAL A 295 -10.72 3.15 7.09
C VAL A 295 -10.78 1.76 7.75
N ILE A 296 -9.75 0.94 7.65
CA ILE A 296 -9.81 -0.45 8.12
C ILE A 296 -10.20 -0.56 9.60
N PRO A 297 -9.58 0.15 10.56
CA PRO A 297 -10.01 0.10 11.95
C PRO A 297 -11.45 0.57 12.16
N LEU A 298 -11.89 1.58 11.40
CA LEU A 298 -13.23 2.16 11.51
C LEU A 298 -14.35 1.22 11.05
N VAL A 299 -14.03 0.34 10.08
CA VAL A 299 -14.97 -0.69 9.62
C VAL A 299 -15.22 -1.74 10.69
N HIS A 300 -14.22 -2.00 11.53
CA HIS A 300 -14.30 -2.98 12.62
C HIS A 300 -14.66 -2.34 13.97
N ALA A 301 -14.89 -1.04 14.01
CA ALA A 301 -15.33 -0.35 15.21
C ALA A 301 -16.74 -0.82 15.64
N PRO A 302 -17.03 -0.87 16.94
CA PRO A 302 -18.37 -1.11 17.45
C PRO A 302 -19.41 -0.17 16.82
N THR A 303 -20.65 -0.61 16.72
CA THR A 303 -21.72 0.20 16.09
C THR A 303 -22.03 1.49 16.83
N HIS A 304 -21.80 1.51 18.16
CA HIS A 304 -22.00 2.67 19.02
C HIS A 304 -20.80 3.62 19.02
N ALA A 305 -19.65 3.18 18.54
CA ALA A 305 -18.42 3.97 18.57
C ALA A 305 -18.46 5.14 17.59
N SER A 306 -18.02 6.31 18.03
CA SER A 306 -17.70 7.43 17.15
C SER A 306 -16.47 7.11 16.33
N LYS A 307 -16.50 7.46 15.03
CA LYS A 307 -15.47 7.09 14.05
C LYS A 307 -14.81 8.32 13.49
N VAL A 308 -13.51 8.47 13.74
CA VAL A 308 -12.72 9.60 13.29
C VAL A 308 -11.64 9.12 12.33
N LEU A 309 -11.56 9.75 11.16
CA LEU A 309 -10.49 9.53 10.19
C LEU A 309 -9.67 10.79 10.02
N ILE A 310 -8.36 10.69 10.18
CA ILE A 310 -7.41 11.79 9.99
C ILE A 310 -6.65 11.57 8.69
N SER A 311 -6.55 12.60 7.83
CA SER A 311 -5.78 12.52 6.59
C SER A 311 -5.38 13.91 6.10
N ALA A 312 -4.18 14.08 5.58
CA ALA A 312 -3.75 15.33 4.96
C ALA A 312 -4.45 15.59 3.60
N CYS A 313 -4.66 14.53 2.82
CA CYS A 313 -5.20 14.62 1.45
C CYS A 313 -4.50 15.67 0.57
N SER A 314 -3.19 15.85 0.70
CA SER A 314 -2.40 16.93 0.03
C SER A 314 -2.55 16.95 -1.49
N GLU A 315 -2.92 15.84 -2.12
CA GLU A 315 -3.25 15.75 -3.56
C GLU A 315 -4.76 15.81 -3.83
N GLY A 316 -5.57 16.20 -2.83
CA GLY A 316 -7.02 16.29 -2.95
C GLY A 316 -7.69 14.92 -3.11
N VAL A 317 -8.59 14.80 -4.10
CA VAL A 317 -9.32 13.54 -4.37
C VAL A 317 -8.39 12.40 -4.79
N GLY A 318 -7.30 12.71 -5.48
CA GLY A 318 -6.41 11.73 -6.09
C GLY A 318 -7.03 11.02 -7.30
N HIS A 319 -6.21 10.28 -8.04
CA HIS A 319 -6.62 9.55 -9.22
C HIS A 319 -6.36 8.05 -9.10
N HIS A 320 -7.31 7.23 -9.55
CA HIS A 320 -7.13 5.79 -9.74
C HIS A 320 -7.93 5.32 -10.95
N GLY A 321 -7.24 4.93 -12.01
CA GLY A 321 -7.85 4.59 -13.30
C GLY A 321 -8.82 3.40 -13.29
N LEU A 322 -8.70 2.47 -12.31
CA LEU A 322 -9.61 1.33 -12.15
C LEU A 322 -10.65 1.53 -11.04
N PHE A 323 -10.26 2.16 -9.93
CA PHE A 323 -11.08 2.26 -8.71
C PHE A 323 -11.15 3.70 -8.18
N PRO A 324 -11.68 4.67 -8.96
CA PRO A 324 -11.83 6.03 -8.47
C PRO A 324 -12.80 6.03 -7.28
N PHE A 325 -12.49 6.84 -6.28
CA PHE A 325 -13.33 6.96 -5.09
C PHE A 325 -14.63 7.71 -5.39
N ILE A 326 -14.49 8.87 -5.99
CA ILE A 326 -15.62 9.70 -6.41
C ILE A 326 -15.76 9.56 -7.92
N SER A 327 -16.92 9.05 -8.36
CA SER A 327 -17.26 9.05 -9.77
C SER A 327 -17.79 10.43 -10.13
N THR A 328 -17.07 11.16 -10.95
CA THR A 328 -17.41 12.51 -11.40
C THR A 328 -18.60 12.52 -12.37
N SER A 329 -19.08 11.35 -12.81
CA SER A 329 -20.22 11.25 -13.73
C SER A 329 -20.99 9.93 -13.55
N LYS A 330 -22.35 10.03 -13.57
CA LYS A 330 -23.22 8.85 -13.61
C LYS A 330 -22.99 7.97 -14.85
N LEU A 331 -22.46 8.56 -15.92
CA LEU A 331 -22.12 7.88 -17.19
C LEU A 331 -20.77 7.16 -17.15
N ASP A 332 -19.91 7.43 -16.19
CA ASP A 332 -18.58 6.80 -16.10
C ASP A 332 -18.67 5.31 -15.73
N ARG A 333 -19.66 4.90 -14.94
CA ARG A 333 -19.85 3.47 -14.61
C ARG A 333 -20.18 2.61 -15.82
N PRO A 334 -21.20 2.94 -16.66
CA PRO A 334 -21.49 2.15 -17.85
C PRO A 334 -20.40 2.26 -18.91
N ARG A 335 -19.76 3.43 -19.12
CA ARG A 335 -18.63 3.59 -20.04
C ARG A 335 -17.41 2.78 -19.64
N ARG A 336 -17.12 2.65 -18.36
CA ARG A 336 -16.02 1.78 -17.85
C ARG A 336 -16.37 0.30 -17.98
N ALA A 337 -17.62 -0.08 -17.69
CA ALA A 337 -18.09 -1.45 -17.91
C ALA A 337 -18.00 -1.83 -19.39
N ALA A 338 -18.41 -0.94 -20.29
CA ALA A 338 -18.31 -1.14 -21.73
C ALA A 338 -16.86 -1.19 -22.21
N ARG A 339 -15.98 -0.27 -21.77
CA ARG A 339 -14.54 -0.30 -22.10
C ARG A 339 -13.86 -1.55 -21.56
N SER A 340 -14.21 -1.99 -20.35
CA SER A 340 -13.71 -3.22 -19.76
C SER A 340 -14.20 -4.47 -20.54
N ALA A 341 -15.42 -4.47 -21.02
CA ALA A 341 -16.00 -5.54 -21.83
C ALA A 341 -15.37 -5.57 -23.24
N LEU A 342 -15.21 -4.42 -23.89
CA LEU A 342 -14.58 -4.28 -25.21
C LEU A 342 -13.08 -4.64 -25.20
N ALA A 343 -12.39 -4.40 -24.08
CA ALA A 343 -10.99 -4.85 -23.91
C ALA A 343 -10.85 -6.37 -23.75
N ARG A 344 -11.98 -7.14 -23.69
CA ARG A 344 -12.01 -8.56 -23.35
C ARG A 344 -13.05 -9.35 -24.14
N PRO A 345 -12.95 -9.44 -25.48
CA PRO A 345 -13.96 -10.18 -26.25
C PRO A 345 -14.08 -11.67 -25.85
N GLY A 346 -13.05 -12.27 -25.20
CA GLY A 346 -13.06 -13.68 -24.77
C GLY A 346 -13.52 -13.96 -23.33
N ASN A 347 -13.68 -12.96 -22.46
CA ASN A 347 -13.91 -13.18 -21.02
C ASN A 347 -15.29 -12.70 -20.50
N VAL A 348 -16.14 -12.17 -21.35
CA VAL A 348 -17.51 -11.73 -20.98
C VAL A 348 -18.30 -12.88 -20.33
N PRO A 349 -18.23 -14.15 -20.83
CA PRO A 349 -18.95 -15.26 -20.19
C PRO A 349 -18.45 -15.55 -18.76
N GLN A 350 -17.14 -15.47 -18.50
CA GLN A 350 -16.57 -15.76 -17.17
C GLN A 350 -16.89 -14.66 -16.14
N MET A 351 -16.95 -13.41 -16.55
CA MET A 351 -17.34 -12.31 -15.68
C MET A 351 -18.84 -12.38 -15.32
N VAL A 352 -19.70 -12.72 -16.29
CA VAL A 352 -21.13 -12.89 -16.09
C VAL A 352 -21.40 -14.12 -15.23
N ALA A 353 -20.73 -15.25 -15.49
CA ALA A 353 -20.81 -16.46 -14.69
C ALA A 353 -20.33 -16.23 -13.26
N GLY A 354 -19.25 -15.45 -13.05
CA GLY A 354 -18.74 -15.08 -11.71
C GLY A 354 -19.70 -14.17 -10.93
N ARG A 355 -20.44 -13.27 -11.61
CA ARG A 355 -21.50 -12.44 -10.99
C ARG A 355 -22.74 -13.27 -10.68
N ILE A 356 -23.15 -14.17 -11.56
CA ILE A 356 -24.29 -15.08 -11.36
C ILE A 356 -23.98 -16.07 -10.24
N ARG A 357 -22.80 -16.69 -10.19
CA ARG A 357 -22.37 -17.56 -9.08
C ARG A 357 -22.35 -16.82 -7.72
N ARG A 358 -21.93 -15.55 -7.67
CA ARG A 358 -22.01 -14.74 -6.45
C ARG A 358 -23.46 -14.49 -6.02
N LYS A 359 -24.35 -14.10 -6.94
CA LYS A 359 -25.78 -13.90 -6.63
C LYS A 359 -26.46 -15.20 -6.19
N LEU A 360 -26.11 -16.34 -6.77
CA LEU A 360 -26.65 -17.63 -6.38
C LEU A 360 -26.13 -18.10 -4.99
N LYS A 361 -24.84 -17.91 -4.69
CA LYS A 361 -24.29 -18.23 -3.37
C LYS A 361 -24.88 -17.40 -2.23
N THR A 362 -25.22 -16.14 -2.48
CA THR A 362 -25.89 -15.30 -1.48
C THR A 362 -27.37 -15.68 -1.27
N ARG A 363 -28.00 -16.35 -2.23
CA ARG A 363 -29.41 -16.83 -2.12
C ARG A 363 -29.55 -18.21 -1.45
N THR A 364 -28.53 -19.04 -1.47
CA THR A 364 -28.62 -20.44 -0.96
C THR A 364 -28.15 -20.61 0.49
N GLY A 365 -27.76 -19.54 1.19
CA GLY A 365 -27.43 -19.58 2.63
C GLY A 365 -26.31 -20.53 3.06
N ARG A 366 -25.65 -21.23 2.10
CA ARG A 366 -24.51 -22.15 2.34
C ARG A 366 -23.21 -21.51 1.89
N GLY A 367 -22.91 -20.34 2.42
CA GLY A 367 -21.57 -19.79 2.41
C GLY A 367 -21.09 -19.78 3.85
N SER A 368 -20.01 -20.49 4.16
CA SER A 368 -19.24 -20.21 5.37
C SER A 368 -19.12 -18.70 5.47
N GLN A 369 -19.54 -18.11 6.58
CA GLN A 369 -19.25 -16.70 6.86
C GLN A 369 -17.76 -16.51 6.65
N PRO A 370 -17.30 -15.46 5.94
CA PRO A 370 -15.89 -15.14 5.90
C PRO A 370 -15.46 -14.89 7.34
N THR A 371 -14.74 -15.81 7.90
CA THR A 371 -14.07 -15.61 9.17
C THR A 371 -13.03 -14.53 8.96
N GLY A 372 -13.28 -13.35 9.50
CA GLY A 372 -12.34 -12.26 9.61
C GLY A 372 -12.12 -11.43 8.33
N GLN A 373 -12.34 -10.13 8.43
CA GLN A 373 -11.64 -9.06 7.71
C GLN A 373 -12.04 -8.70 6.27
N ALA A 374 -13.10 -9.22 5.70
CA ALA A 374 -13.60 -8.76 4.39
C ALA A 374 -14.66 -7.64 4.48
N ALA A 375 -14.70 -6.90 5.56
CA ALA A 375 -15.55 -5.72 5.64
C ALA A 375 -15.03 -4.67 4.64
N THR A 376 -15.80 -4.37 3.63
CA THR A 376 -15.45 -3.38 2.62
C THR A 376 -16.11 -2.05 2.96
N PHE A 377 -15.56 -0.94 2.48
CA PHE A 377 -16.18 0.39 2.57
C PHE A 377 -17.65 0.40 2.10
N HIS A 378 -18.06 -0.55 1.24
CA HIS A 378 -19.45 -0.73 0.84
C HIS A 378 -20.34 -1.26 1.97
N GLU A 379 -19.81 -2.02 2.93
CA GLU A 379 -20.55 -2.51 4.10
C GLU A 379 -20.73 -1.40 5.13
N GLN A 380 -19.79 -0.48 5.22
CA GLN A 380 -19.84 0.69 6.08
C GLN A 380 -20.95 1.69 5.67
N ARG A 381 -21.37 1.71 4.39
CA ARG A 381 -22.56 2.47 3.95
C ARG A 381 -23.86 2.03 4.64
N ARG A 382 -23.87 0.91 5.34
CA ARG A 382 -24.99 0.40 6.15
C ARG A 382 -24.85 0.78 7.63
N SER A 383 -23.71 1.35 8.06
CA SER A 383 -23.54 1.89 9.41
C SER A 383 -24.36 3.18 9.54
N SER A 384 -25.07 3.32 10.64
CA SER A 384 -25.94 4.46 10.93
C SER A 384 -25.16 5.75 11.24
N SER A 385 -23.87 5.67 11.59
CA SER A 385 -23.06 6.83 11.99
C SER A 385 -22.06 7.20 10.90
N PRO A 386 -21.91 8.49 10.55
CA PRO A 386 -20.90 8.97 9.63
C PRO A 386 -19.49 8.78 10.19
N ILE A 387 -18.49 8.80 9.31
CA ILE A 387 -17.08 8.98 9.71
C ILE A 387 -16.81 10.47 9.72
N TRP A 388 -16.33 10.98 10.86
CA TRP A 388 -15.84 12.36 10.98
C TRP A 388 -14.46 12.44 10.35
N LEU A 389 -14.33 13.15 9.22
CA LEU A 389 -13.07 13.32 8.51
C LEU A 389 -12.40 14.62 8.96
N TYR A 390 -11.29 14.49 9.69
CA TYR A 390 -10.44 15.61 10.09
C TYR A 390 -9.31 15.80 9.06
N LEU A 391 -9.23 16.99 8.51
CA LEU A 391 -8.19 17.44 7.60
C LEU A 391 -7.33 18.48 8.31
N PRO A 392 -6.10 18.13 8.75
CA PRO A 392 -5.23 19.08 9.46
C PRO A 392 -4.77 20.27 8.61
N GLU A 393 -4.99 20.20 7.31
CA GLU A 393 -4.70 21.25 6.34
C GLU A 393 -5.95 21.63 5.54
N GLN A 394 -5.99 22.87 5.07
CA GLN A 394 -7.03 23.29 4.14
C GLN A 394 -6.77 22.68 2.76
N VAL A 395 -7.59 21.72 2.37
CA VAL A 395 -7.50 21.04 1.09
C VAL A 395 -8.85 21.13 0.37
N SER A 396 -8.78 21.45 -0.92
CA SER A 396 -10.00 21.46 -1.76
C SER A 396 -10.49 20.03 -2.01
N LEU A 397 -11.53 19.64 -1.29
CA LEU A 397 -12.26 18.38 -1.49
C LEU A 397 -13.73 18.69 -1.82
N PRO A 398 -14.44 17.76 -2.49
CA PRO A 398 -15.87 17.89 -2.71
C PRO A 398 -16.63 18.10 -1.40
N ASP A 399 -17.72 18.90 -1.43
CA ASP A 399 -18.55 19.15 -0.25
C ASP A 399 -19.19 17.88 0.28
N ARG A 400 -19.55 16.98 -0.61
CA ARG A 400 -20.14 15.69 -0.26
C ARG A 400 -19.19 14.53 -0.51
N ILE A 401 -18.72 13.90 0.56
CA ILE A 401 -17.92 12.69 0.53
C ILE A 401 -18.79 11.52 1.00
N PRO A 402 -19.01 10.48 0.20
CA PRO A 402 -19.91 9.38 0.58
C PRO A 402 -19.45 8.67 1.87
N GLY A 403 -20.31 8.70 2.90
CA GLY A 403 -20.08 8.06 4.20
C GLY A 403 -19.11 8.80 5.13
N MET A 404 -18.73 10.03 4.79
CA MET A 404 -17.84 10.86 5.60
C MET A 404 -18.37 12.29 5.66
N GLU A 405 -18.17 12.95 6.80
CA GLU A 405 -18.44 14.36 7.01
C GLU A 405 -17.16 15.08 7.40
N LYS A 406 -16.85 16.17 6.70
CA LYS A 406 -15.66 16.98 6.98
C LYS A 406 -15.85 17.78 8.26
N VAL A 407 -14.80 17.84 9.06
CA VAL A 407 -14.72 18.70 10.25
C VAL A 407 -13.38 19.43 10.21
N ASP A 408 -13.45 20.76 10.25
CA ASP A 408 -12.31 21.63 9.92
C ASP A 408 -11.33 21.83 11.07
N SER A 409 -11.66 21.37 12.28
CA SER A 409 -10.80 21.58 13.46
C SER A 409 -10.86 20.39 14.42
N TRP A 410 -9.77 20.20 15.18
CA TRP A 410 -9.74 19.17 16.21
C TRP A 410 -10.76 19.41 17.32
N PRO A 411 -10.94 20.64 17.86
CA PRO A 411 -12.05 20.91 18.78
C PRO A 411 -13.42 20.53 18.20
N GLY A 412 -13.67 20.84 16.92
CA GLY A 412 -14.91 20.43 16.26
C GLY A 412 -15.10 18.90 16.18
N ILE A 413 -14.02 18.12 16.04
CA ILE A 413 -14.09 16.65 16.16
C ILE A 413 -14.51 16.26 17.57
N LEU A 414 -13.92 16.87 18.60
CA LEU A 414 -14.27 16.56 19.99
C LEU A 414 -15.73 16.89 20.32
N ASP A 415 -16.25 18.00 19.78
CA ASP A 415 -17.67 18.37 19.92
C ASP A 415 -18.59 17.33 19.28
N ARG A 416 -18.26 16.87 18.04
CA ARG A 416 -19.03 15.81 17.37
C ARG A 416 -19.01 14.49 18.13
N VAL A 417 -17.84 14.12 18.65
CA VAL A 417 -17.72 12.91 19.48
C VAL A 417 -18.54 13.05 20.77
N ALA A 418 -18.50 14.21 21.43
CA ALA A 418 -19.31 14.46 22.62
C ALA A 418 -20.82 14.37 22.33
N GLU A 419 -21.27 14.91 21.20
CA GLU A 419 -22.66 14.77 20.72
C GLU A 419 -23.03 13.29 20.48
N ASP A 420 -22.21 12.53 19.74
CA ASP A 420 -22.41 11.11 19.44
C ASP A 420 -22.48 10.25 20.71
N GLN A 421 -21.68 10.59 21.73
CA GLN A 421 -21.56 9.86 22.99
C GLN A 421 -22.45 10.43 24.12
N ALA A 422 -23.44 11.25 23.75
CA ALA A 422 -24.42 11.84 24.69
C ALA A 422 -23.79 12.56 25.88
N GLY A 423 -22.66 13.24 25.68
CA GLY A 423 -21.97 14.02 26.70
C GLY A 423 -21.30 13.21 27.83
N ARG A 424 -21.05 11.92 27.60
CA ARG A 424 -20.31 11.09 28.59
C ARG A 424 -18.95 11.71 28.92
N SER A 425 -18.65 11.83 30.18
CA SER A 425 -17.40 12.44 30.69
C SER A 425 -16.18 11.50 30.57
N THR A 426 -16.42 10.19 30.49
CA THR A 426 -15.38 9.17 30.38
C THR A 426 -15.64 8.35 29.09
N LEU A 427 -14.64 8.29 28.19
CA LEU A 427 -14.70 7.54 26.96
C LEU A 427 -13.42 6.73 26.78
N LYS A 428 -13.56 5.50 26.30
CA LYS A 428 -12.44 4.68 25.89
C LYS A 428 -12.12 4.98 24.44
N VAL A 429 -10.95 5.61 24.20
CA VAL A 429 -10.48 6.04 22.89
C VAL A 429 -9.35 5.15 22.42
N VAL A 430 -9.49 4.58 21.23
CA VAL A 430 -8.43 3.78 20.61
C VAL A 430 -7.92 4.50 19.35
N VAL A 431 -6.61 4.77 19.33
CA VAL A 431 -5.95 5.50 18.23
C VAL A 431 -5.05 4.56 17.45
N TYR A 432 -5.27 4.49 16.14
CA TYR A 432 -4.41 3.81 15.16
C TYR A 432 -3.54 4.87 14.46
N PRO A 433 -2.29 5.07 14.87
CA PRO A 433 -1.48 6.21 14.44
C PRO A 433 -1.00 6.12 12.99
N CYS A 434 -0.98 4.91 12.42
CA CYS A 434 -0.54 4.65 11.05
C CYS A 434 -1.34 3.48 10.45
N SER A 435 -2.66 3.58 10.46
CA SER A 435 -3.58 2.51 10.09
C SER A 435 -3.30 1.81 8.74
N PRO A 436 -2.74 2.47 7.72
CA PRO A 436 -2.35 1.80 6.47
C PRO A 436 -1.25 0.75 6.61
N LEU A 437 -0.44 0.81 7.65
CA LEU A 437 0.60 -0.18 7.96
C LEU A 437 0.08 -1.27 8.90
N GLN A 438 -0.96 -0.99 9.69
CA GLN A 438 -1.40 -1.86 10.78
C GLN A 438 -2.20 -3.07 10.29
N VAL A 439 -1.93 -4.21 10.90
CA VAL A 439 -2.57 -5.50 10.64
C VAL A 439 -3.47 -5.82 11.82
N LEU A 440 -4.79 -5.72 11.64
CA LEU A 440 -5.72 -6.10 12.70
C LEU A 440 -5.72 -7.60 12.92
N ALA A 441 -5.43 -8.03 14.14
CA ALA A 441 -5.37 -9.42 14.54
C ALA A 441 -5.87 -9.60 15.99
N THR A 442 -6.42 -10.77 16.30
CA THR A 442 -6.71 -11.20 17.66
C THR A 442 -5.47 -11.86 18.27
N ASP A 443 -5.28 -11.75 19.57
CA ASP A 443 -4.16 -12.41 20.27
C ASP A 443 -4.26 -13.94 20.27
N THR A 444 -5.42 -14.49 19.89
CA THR A 444 -5.73 -15.93 19.93
C THR A 444 -5.47 -16.66 18.60
N VAL A 445 -5.04 -15.98 17.53
CA VAL A 445 -4.78 -16.63 16.24
C VAL A 445 -3.30 -16.96 16.06
N ASP A 446 -2.97 -18.21 16.38
CA ASP A 446 -1.90 -19.06 15.83
C ASP A 446 -0.44 -18.57 15.81
N ASN A 447 0.24 -18.82 16.92
CA ASN A 447 1.68 -19.10 16.91
C ASN A 447 2.03 -20.44 16.18
N ALA A 448 1.05 -21.23 15.76
CA ALA A 448 1.28 -22.55 15.18
C ALA A 448 1.67 -22.53 13.68
N SER A 449 1.42 -21.43 12.95
CA SER A 449 1.79 -21.31 11.53
C SER A 449 3.08 -20.52 11.29
N LEU A 450 3.77 -20.04 12.33
CA LEU A 450 4.96 -19.21 12.25
C LEU A 450 6.27 -19.92 12.61
N ALA A 451 6.22 -21.22 12.92
CA ALA A 451 7.44 -22.01 13.10
C ALA A 451 8.14 -22.18 11.73
N PRO A 452 9.45 -21.88 11.62
CA PRO A 452 10.20 -22.21 10.42
C PRO A 452 10.17 -23.74 10.23
N PRO A 453 10.14 -24.25 8.99
CA PRO A 453 10.28 -25.68 8.76
C PRO A 453 11.60 -26.15 9.35
N GLU A 454 11.57 -27.12 10.26
CA GLU A 454 12.75 -27.79 10.75
C GLU A 454 13.55 -28.31 9.54
N LEU A 455 14.79 -27.85 9.42
CA LEU A 455 15.76 -28.45 8.54
C LEU A 455 15.93 -29.91 9.01
N GLN A 456 15.30 -30.85 8.32
CA GLN A 456 15.65 -32.26 8.45
C GLN A 456 17.03 -32.40 7.84
N ASP A 457 18.00 -32.67 8.71
CA ASP A 457 19.33 -33.11 8.33
C ASP A 457 19.16 -34.37 7.47
N ALA A 458 19.55 -34.27 6.21
CA ALA A 458 19.71 -35.43 5.34
C ALA A 458 21.13 -35.94 5.53
N ASP A 459 21.23 -37.13 6.14
CA ASP A 459 22.40 -38.00 6.09
C ASP A 459 22.76 -38.41 4.64
#